data_9f73bd832f1f21b8be966619c6f76334
#
_entry.id   9f73bd832f1f21b8be966619c6f76334
#
_cell.length_a   1.000
_cell.length_b   1.000
_cell.length_c   1.000
_cell.angle_alpha   90.00
_cell.angle_beta   90.00
_cell.angle_gamma   90.00
#
_symmetry.space_group_name_H-M   'P 1'
#
loop_
_entity.id
_entity.type
_entity.pdbx_description
1 polymer ?
#
loop_
_entity_poly.entity_id
_entity_poly.type
_entity_poly.pdbx_seq_one_letter_code
_entity_poly.pdbx_strand_id
1 'polypeptide(L)'
;MTENDTTSGRKLDHVRIVLDEDVAAKGVYTGFSAYRLPHEAVPELDLAEIDLTTSFLGKPMRAPLLISSMTGGAHDVAQINLVLAQAAQALGLAMGVGSQRSAIRDKQLAYTYQVRRVAPDIPLLANLGAVQLNYGYGIDECRRAVEMIEADALILHFNALQEAVQPEGNTNFKGLLKKIEQVCTHVGVPVIAKEVGNGIGARAARRLAEAGVTGIDVAGADGTSWSEVERFRHSTTQGALVAGAFAGWGIPTTDAIQAVRAALPNILLIGSGGVRSGVDIAKAIALGADLGATAKPALSSAMDPSSGEAVIAGLQTYIDELRIAMFCSGCGDLKALRQLKLERIG
;
A
#
# COMPACT_ATOMS: atom_id res chain seq x y z
N MET A 1 -17.05 2.69 -27.96
CA MET A 1 -16.71 2.29 -26.58
C MET A 1 -16.74 3.54 -25.73
N THR A 2 -17.51 3.58 -24.66
CA THR A 2 -17.52 4.72 -23.75
C THR A 2 -16.24 4.70 -22.89
N GLU A 3 -15.81 5.85 -22.37
CA GLU A 3 -14.61 5.96 -21.51
C GLU A 3 -14.74 5.12 -20.21
N ASN A 4 -15.97 4.73 -19.85
CA ASN A 4 -16.28 3.79 -18.75
C ASN A 4 -15.92 2.34 -19.09
N ASP A 5 -16.21 1.86 -20.31
CA ASP A 5 -15.83 0.52 -20.76
C ASP A 5 -14.30 0.33 -20.73
N THR A 6 -13.54 1.38 -21.06
CA THR A 6 -12.09 1.34 -21.05
C THR A 6 -11.51 1.30 -19.63
N THR A 7 -12.13 1.94 -18.63
CA THR A 7 -11.61 1.98 -17.25
C THR A 7 -11.85 0.65 -16.50
N SER A 8 -13.02 0.03 -16.65
CA SER A 8 -13.33 -1.28 -16.05
C SER A 8 -12.51 -2.40 -16.71
N GLY A 9 -12.43 -2.41 -18.05
CA GLY A 9 -11.58 -3.36 -18.80
C GLY A 9 -10.12 -3.29 -18.39
N ARG A 10 -9.58 -2.06 -18.26
CA ARG A 10 -8.20 -1.85 -17.79
C ARG A 10 -7.93 -2.44 -16.41
N LYS A 11 -8.88 -2.33 -15.46
CA LYS A 11 -8.70 -2.88 -14.11
C LYS A 11 -8.65 -4.40 -14.10
N LEU A 12 -9.44 -5.05 -14.93
CA LEU A 12 -9.39 -6.52 -15.10
C LEU A 12 -8.07 -6.93 -15.72
N ASP A 13 -7.59 -6.22 -16.77
CA ASP A 13 -6.28 -6.47 -17.36
C ASP A 13 -5.16 -6.33 -16.34
N HIS A 14 -5.18 -5.27 -15.50
CA HIS A 14 -4.20 -5.08 -14.44
C HIS A 14 -4.17 -6.25 -13.45
N VAL A 15 -5.33 -6.71 -12.97
CA VAL A 15 -5.41 -7.85 -12.05
C VAL A 15 -4.85 -9.12 -12.70
N ARG A 16 -5.30 -9.43 -13.94
CA ARG A 16 -4.84 -10.60 -14.69
C ARG A 16 -3.32 -10.56 -14.90
N ILE A 17 -2.79 -9.46 -15.41
CA ILE A 17 -1.35 -9.31 -15.67
C ILE A 17 -0.53 -9.45 -14.37
N VAL A 18 -0.98 -8.85 -13.26
CA VAL A 18 -0.27 -8.97 -11.98
C VAL A 18 -0.24 -10.40 -11.46
N LEU A 19 -1.27 -11.22 -11.76
CA LEU A 19 -1.36 -12.61 -11.33
C LEU A 19 -0.63 -13.57 -12.26
N ASP A 20 -0.79 -13.39 -13.57
CA ASP A 20 -0.38 -14.35 -14.59
C ASP A 20 1.04 -14.10 -15.11
N GLU A 21 1.53 -12.85 -15.03
CA GLU A 21 2.81 -12.45 -15.62
C GLU A 21 3.87 -12.12 -14.56
N ASP A 22 5.14 -12.23 -14.95
CA ASP A 22 6.25 -11.76 -14.13
C ASP A 22 6.42 -10.25 -14.24
N VAL A 23 5.69 -9.55 -13.41
CA VAL A 23 5.73 -8.08 -13.27
C VAL A 23 6.54 -7.62 -12.06
N ALA A 24 7.38 -8.47 -11.50
CA ALA A 24 8.32 -8.05 -10.46
C ALA A 24 9.31 -7.01 -11.03
N ALA A 25 9.73 -6.06 -10.21
CA ALA A 25 10.77 -5.11 -10.59
C ALA A 25 12.07 -5.84 -10.95
N LYS A 26 12.82 -5.32 -11.92
CA LYS A 26 14.02 -5.97 -12.47
C LYS A 26 15.28 -5.22 -12.04
N GLY A 27 16.26 -5.94 -11.48
CA GLY A 27 17.56 -5.36 -11.14
C GLY A 27 17.55 -4.38 -9.96
N VAL A 28 16.48 -4.33 -9.20
CA VAL A 28 16.35 -3.61 -7.94
C VAL A 28 15.76 -4.55 -6.88
N TYR A 29 16.16 -4.36 -5.63
CA TYR A 29 15.73 -5.18 -4.50
C TYR A 29 15.16 -4.30 -3.41
N THR A 30 14.26 -4.84 -2.55
CA THR A 30 13.69 -4.13 -1.39
C THR A 30 14.75 -3.56 -0.45
N GLY A 31 15.92 -4.19 -0.41
CA GLY A 31 16.99 -3.91 0.53
C GLY A 31 16.90 -4.70 1.85
N PHE A 32 15.79 -5.41 2.15
CA PHE A 32 15.67 -6.18 3.39
C PHE A 32 16.73 -7.27 3.56
N SER A 33 17.24 -7.84 2.47
CA SER A 33 18.33 -8.83 2.51
C SER A 33 19.65 -8.25 2.98
N ALA A 34 19.86 -6.93 2.91
CA ALA A 34 21.04 -6.25 3.42
C ALA A 34 21.01 -6.05 4.96
N TYR A 35 19.94 -6.45 5.61
CA TYR A 35 19.77 -6.30 7.06
C TYR A 35 19.46 -7.65 7.71
N ARG A 36 20.00 -7.85 8.92
CA ARG A 36 19.70 -8.99 9.79
C ARG A 36 19.14 -8.48 11.11
N LEU A 37 18.11 -9.15 11.62
CA LEU A 37 17.69 -9.02 13.01
C LEU A 37 18.74 -9.69 13.89
N PRO A 38 19.19 -9.08 15.00
CA PRO A 38 20.04 -9.74 15.97
C PRO A 38 19.36 -11.01 16.49
N HIS A 39 20.13 -12.06 16.70
CA HIS A 39 19.61 -13.31 17.24
C HIS A 39 19.95 -13.43 18.73
N GLU A 40 18.91 -13.51 19.55
CA GLU A 40 19.03 -13.80 20.98
C GLU A 40 18.83 -15.30 21.21
N ALA A 41 19.90 -15.99 21.61
CA ALA A 41 19.84 -17.43 21.93
C ALA A 41 19.03 -17.70 23.20
N VAL A 42 18.97 -16.72 24.12
CA VAL A 42 18.20 -16.76 25.37
C VAL A 42 17.41 -15.47 25.49
N PRO A 43 16.25 -15.35 24.84
CA PRO A 43 15.47 -14.11 24.79
C PRO A 43 14.85 -13.69 26.13
N GLU A 44 14.73 -14.61 27.09
CA GLU A 44 14.08 -14.42 28.41
C GLU A 44 12.64 -13.86 28.31
N LEU A 45 11.93 -14.27 27.28
CA LEU A 45 10.55 -13.90 26.94
C LEU A 45 9.71 -15.19 26.77
N ASP A 46 8.40 -15.08 26.98
CA ASP A 46 7.45 -16.10 26.50
C ASP A 46 6.91 -15.67 25.12
N LEU A 47 6.96 -16.57 24.14
CA LEU A 47 6.43 -16.32 22.78
C LEU A 47 4.96 -15.94 22.80
N ALA A 48 4.18 -16.51 23.75
CA ALA A 48 2.75 -16.23 23.90
C ALA A 48 2.47 -14.80 24.44
N GLU A 49 3.44 -14.17 25.10
CA GLU A 49 3.33 -12.84 25.70
C GLU A 49 3.84 -11.72 24.78
N ILE A 50 4.34 -12.04 23.57
CA ILE A 50 4.80 -11.02 22.62
C ILE A 50 3.62 -10.17 22.17
N ASP A 51 3.69 -8.87 22.47
CA ASP A 51 2.62 -7.91 22.15
C ASP A 51 2.86 -7.25 20.76
N LEU A 52 1.96 -7.56 19.82
CA LEU A 52 1.92 -6.98 18.47
C LEU A 52 0.91 -5.84 18.36
N THR A 53 0.17 -5.53 19.44
CA THR A 53 -0.91 -4.55 19.37
C THR A 53 -0.40 -3.14 19.11
N THR A 54 -1.16 -2.40 18.33
CA THR A 54 -0.87 -1.00 18.01
C THR A 54 -2.16 -0.23 17.79
N SER A 55 -2.04 1.07 17.51
CA SER A 55 -3.16 1.89 17.05
C SER A 55 -2.83 2.56 15.73
N PHE A 56 -3.82 2.71 14.88
CA PHE A 56 -3.72 3.40 13.61
C PHE A 56 -4.97 4.23 13.35
N LEU A 57 -4.82 5.52 13.07
CA LEU A 57 -5.93 6.45 12.88
C LEU A 57 -6.93 6.47 14.06
N GLY A 58 -6.42 6.30 15.29
CA GLY A 58 -7.24 6.26 16.51
C GLY A 58 -7.98 4.95 16.76
N LYS A 59 -7.84 3.94 15.91
CA LYS A 59 -8.44 2.61 16.09
C LYS A 59 -7.39 1.57 16.50
N PRO A 60 -7.75 0.61 17.37
CA PRO A 60 -6.85 -0.46 17.77
C PRO A 60 -6.62 -1.45 16.62
N MET A 61 -5.40 -2.00 16.55
CA MET A 61 -5.02 -3.08 15.65
C MET A 61 -4.35 -4.21 16.46
N ARG A 62 -4.56 -5.46 16.04
CA ARG A 62 -3.94 -6.63 16.67
C ARG A 62 -2.53 -6.90 16.20
N ALA A 63 -2.15 -6.37 15.05
CA ALA A 63 -0.79 -6.44 14.52
C ALA A 63 -0.51 -5.23 13.60
N PRO A 64 0.74 -4.79 13.45
CA PRO A 64 1.12 -3.62 12.65
C PRO A 64 1.16 -3.93 11.15
N LEU A 65 0.07 -4.46 10.60
CA LEU A 65 -0.05 -4.88 9.21
C LEU A 65 -1.25 -4.22 8.53
N LEU A 66 -1.01 -3.63 7.35
CA LEU A 66 -2.01 -3.05 6.46
C LEU A 66 -2.15 -3.91 5.20
N ILE A 67 -3.37 -4.27 4.82
CA ILE A 67 -3.67 -4.77 3.48
C ILE A 67 -3.71 -3.56 2.54
N SER A 68 -2.71 -3.47 1.67
CA SER A 68 -2.51 -2.30 0.79
C SER A 68 -3.60 -2.18 -0.26
N SER A 69 -3.84 -0.96 -0.72
CA SER A 69 -4.78 -0.62 -1.79
C SER A 69 -4.42 -1.31 -3.11
N MET A 70 -5.34 -2.07 -3.70
CA MET A 70 -5.08 -2.83 -4.92
C MET A 70 -6.14 -2.59 -6.00
N THR A 71 -7.38 -3.08 -5.82
CA THR A 71 -8.40 -3.15 -6.87
C THR A 71 -9.77 -2.63 -6.42
N GLY A 72 -10.74 -2.64 -7.33
CA GLY A 72 -12.13 -2.24 -7.14
C GLY A 72 -12.67 -1.52 -8.39
N GLY A 73 -14.00 -1.36 -8.49
CA GLY A 73 -14.66 -0.64 -9.58
C GLY A 73 -14.84 -1.43 -10.87
N ALA A 74 -14.88 -2.74 -10.76
CA ALA A 74 -15.44 -3.65 -11.75
C ALA A 74 -16.20 -4.76 -11.02
N HIS A 75 -17.22 -5.32 -11.64
CA HIS A 75 -18.08 -6.36 -11.04
C HIS A 75 -17.26 -7.58 -10.61
N ASP A 76 -16.35 -8.03 -11.47
CA ASP A 76 -15.55 -9.25 -11.28
C ASP A 76 -14.51 -9.15 -10.16
N VAL A 77 -14.19 -7.93 -9.71
CA VAL A 77 -13.25 -7.70 -8.60
C VAL A 77 -13.93 -7.27 -7.29
N ALA A 78 -15.26 -7.16 -7.28
CA ALA A 78 -16.01 -6.78 -6.08
C ALA A 78 -15.81 -7.76 -4.94
N GLN A 79 -15.80 -9.06 -5.25
CA GLN A 79 -15.61 -10.12 -4.27
C GLN A 79 -14.22 -10.06 -3.59
N ILE A 80 -13.20 -9.63 -4.32
CA ILE A 80 -11.83 -9.50 -3.78
C ILE A 80 -11.81 -8.53 -2.58
N ASN A 81 -12.37 -7.32 -2.74
CA ASN A 81 -12.43 -6.35 -1.66
C ASN A 81 -13.22 -6.87 -0.44
N LEU A 82 -14.32 -7.60 -0.70
CA LEU A 82 -15.14 -8.17 0.36
C LEU A 82 -14.38 -9.19 1.19
N VAL A 83 -13.70 -10.13 0.54
CA VAL A 83 -12.92 -11.19 1.18
C VAL A 83 -11.74 -10.61 1.96
N LEU A 84 -11.01 -9.64 1.37
CA LEU A 84 -9.91 -8.96 2.05
C LEU A 84 -10.39 -8.21 3.29
N ALA A 85 -11.54 -7.54 3.21
CA ALA A 85 -12.11 -6.82 4.36
C ALA A 85 -12.57 -7.75 5.48
N GLN A 86 -13.18 -8.88 5.15
CA GLN A 86 -13.54 -9.92 6.12
C GLN A 86 -12.31 -10.48 6.83
N ALA A 87 -11.24 -10.76 6.08
CA ALA A 87 -9.97 -11.22 6.66
C ALA A 87 -9.32 -10.15 7.55
N ALA A 88 -9.30 -8.89 7.10
CA ALA A 88 -8.81 -7.77 7.89
C ALA A 88 -9.58 -7.60 9.20
N GLN A 89 -10.91 -7.70 9.15
CA GLN A 89 -11.78 -7.65 10.34
C GLN A 89 -11.50 -8.80 11.30
N ALA A 90 -11.41 -10.03 10.78
CA ALA A 90 -11.16 -11.22 11.59
C ALA A 90 -9.81 -11.15 12.34
N LEU A 91 -8.80 -10.60 11.68
CA LEU A 91 -7.45 -10.47 12.23
C LEU A 91 -7.17 -9.11 12.92
N GLY A 92 -8.09 -8.17 12.88
CA GLY A 92 -7.92 -6.83 13.46
C GLY A 92 -6.82 -6.02 12.77
N LEU A 93 -6.75 -6.06 11.44
CA LEU A 93 -5.77 -5.37 10.59
C LEU A 93 -6.37 -4.16 9.91
N ALA A 94 -5.53 -3.24 9.41
CA ALA A 94 -6.00 -2.14 8.57
C ALA A 94 -6.15 -2.57 7.10
N MET A 95 -7.00 -1.88 6.33
CA MET A 95 -7.18 -2.12 4.90
C MET A 95 -7.38 -0.82 4.12
N GLY A 96 -6.75 -0.73 2.94
CA GLY A 96 -7.04 0.29 1.94
C GLY A 96 -7.73 -0.33 0.72
N VAL A 97 -8.77 0.33 0.20
CA VAL A 97 -9.38 -0.07 -1.08
C VAL A 97 -8.59 0.46 -2.27
N GLY A 98 -8.75 -0.15 -3.43
CA GLY A 98 -8.16 0.37 -4.67
C GLY A 98 -8.78 1.69 -5.10
N SER A 99 -8.20 2.36 -6.12
CA SER A 99 -8.68 3.66 -6.59
C SER A 99 -10.17 3.67 -6.90
N GLN A 100 -10.91 4.57 -6.22
CA GLN A 100 -12.36 4.74 -6.34
C GLN A 100 -12.77 5.61 -7.55
N ARG A 101 -11.83 5.96 -8.44
CA ARG A 101 -12.08 6.79 -9.63
C ARG A 101 -13.28 6.31 -10.45
N SER A 102 -13.43 4.98 -10.65
CA SER A 102 -14.54 4.41 -11.39
C SER A 102 -15.88 4.65 -10.71
N ALA A 103 -15.98 4.46 -9.39
CA ALA A 103 -17.21 4.67 -8.64
C ALA A 103 -17.57 6.16 -8.44
N ILE A 104 -16.59 7.05 -8.47
CA ILE A 104 -16.85 8.50 -8.51
C ILE A 104 -17.48 8.91 -9.84
N ARG A 105 -17.09 8.28 -10.95
CA ARG A 105 -17.65 8.51 -12.29
C ARG A 105 -18.99 7.80 -12.49
N ASP A 106 -19.08 6.56 -12.06
CA ASP A 106 -20.26 5.71 -12.16
C ASP A 106 -20.68 5.19 -10.77
N LYS A 107 -21.71 5.81 -10.22
CA LYS A 107 -22.23 5.47 -8.89
C LYS A 107 -22.70 4.02 -8.77
N GLN A 108 -23.04 3.36 -9.87
CA GLN A 108 -23.45 1.95 -9.88
C GLN A 108 -22.30 1.02 -9.44
N LEU A 109 -21.03 1.45 -9.57
CA LEU A 109 -19.87 0.70 -9.14
C LEU A 109 -19.49 0.90 -7.66
N ALA A 110 -20.19 1.76 -6.91
CA ALA A 110 -19.87 2.07 -5.52
C ALA A 110 -19.88 0.82 -4.63
N TYR A 111 -20.81 -0.12 -4.84
CA TYR A 111 -20.92 -1.35 -4.04
C TYR A 111 -19.65 -2.21 -4.07
N THR A 112 -18.81 -2.10 -5.12
CA THR A 112 -17.55 -2.86 -5.24
C THR A 112 -16.48 -2.42 -4.24
N TYR A 113 -16.72 -1.30 -3.53
CA TYR A 113 -15.86 -0.73 -2.51
C TYR A 113 -16.50 -0.69 -1.12
N GLN A 114 -17.83 -0.84 -1.02
CA GLN A 114 -18.59 -0.71 0.23
C GLN A 114 -18.39 -1.91 1.15
N VAL A 115 -17.21 -1.98 1.78
CA VAL A 115 -16.80 -3.09 2.65
C VAL A 115 -17.01 -2.81 4.14
N ARG A 116 -17.36 -1.59 4.55
CA ARG A 116 -17.56 -1.22 5.97
C ARG A 116 -18.54 -2.15 6.69
N ARG A 117 -19.60 -2.60 6.02
CA ARG A 117 -20.60 -3.52 6.59
C ARG A 117 -20.04 -4.87 7.06
N VAL A 118 -18.90 -5.33 6.48
CA VAL A 118 -18.23 -6.58 6.87
C VAL A 118 -16.93 -6.33 7.63
N ALA A 119 -16.51 -5.08 7.72
CA ALA A 119 -15.31 -4.65 8.44
C ALA A 119 -15.61 -3.36 9.24
N PRO A 120 -16.54 -3.43 10.26
CA PRO A 120 -17.01 -2.25 10.97
C PRO A 120 -15.93 -1.60 11.84
N ASP A 121 -14.99 -2.36 12.40
CA ASP A 121 -14.12 -1.91 13.48
C ASP A 121 -12.73 -1.48 13.02
N ILE A 122 -12.26 -2.01 11.89
CA ILE A 122 -10.87 -1.79 11.44
C ILE A 122 -10.65 -0.37 10.86
N PRO A 123 -9.39 0.11 10.87
CA PRO A 123 -9.00 1.26 10.05
C PRO A 123 -9.20 0.95 8.57
N LEU A 124 -10.06 1.73 7.90
CA LEU A 124 -10.38 1.57 6.47
C LEU A 124 -10.00 2.85 5.72
N LEU A 125 -9.27 2.71 4.60
CA LEU A 125 -8.73 3.83 3.85
C LEU A 125 -9.36 3.93 2.46
N ALA A 126 -9.93 5.09 2.14
CA ALA A 126 -10.35 5.48 0.80
C ALA A 126 -9.13 5.76 -0.09
N ASN A 127 -9.31 5.77 -1.42
CA ASN A 127 -8.19 5.91 -2.33
C ASN A 127 -8.59 6.62 -3.63
N LEU A 128 -7.81 7.65 -3.98
CA LEU A 128 -7.86 8.34 -5.27
C LEU A 128 -6.46 8.63 -5.79
N GLY A 129 -6.31 8.71 -7.11
CA GLY A 129 -5.07 9.16 -7.72
C GLY A 129 -4.87 10.67 -7.51
N ALA A 130 -3.74 11.06 -6.93
CA ALA A 130 -3.42 12.48 -6.70
C ALA A 130 -3.46 13.30 -8.01
N VAL A 131 -2.98 12.72 -9.11
CA VAL A 131 -2.99 13.38 -10.42
C VAL A 131 -4.39 13.75 -10.91
N GLN A 132 -5.44 13.05 -10.44
CA GLN A 132 -6.83 13.34 -10.82
C GLN A 132 -7.28 14.75 -10.38
N LEU A 133 -6.63 15.32 -9.36
CA LEU A 133 -6.85 16.71 -8.96
C LEU A 133 -6.51 17.73 -10.08
N ASN A 134 -5.69 17.35 -11.05
CA ASN A 134 -5.43 18.14 -12.26
C ASN A 134 -6.36 17.80 -13.43
N TYR A 135 -7.26 16.81 -13.25
CA TYR A 135 -8.16 16.31 -14.27
C TYR A 135 -9.63 16.35 -13.81
N GLY A 136 -10.01 17.48 -13.20
CA GLY A 136 -11.40 17.78 -12.84
C GLY A 136 -11.88 17.21 -11.50
N TYR A 137 -11.00 16.59 -10.70
CA TYR A 137 -11.32 16.19 -9.34
C TYR A 137 -10.92 17.30 -8.36
N GLY A 138 -11.64 17.39 -7.26
CA GLY A 138 -11.40 18.35 -6.19
C GLY A 138 -11.75 17.78 -4.81
N ILE A 139 -12.05 18.67 -3.89
CA ILE A 139 -12.40 18.33 -2.51
C ILE A 139 -13.67 17.47 -2.47
N ASP A 140 -14.67 17.76 -3.31
CA ASP A 140 -15.93 17.04 -3.30
C ASP A 140 -15.79 15.58 -3.78
N GLU A 141 -14.93 15.30 -4.77
CA GLU A 141 -14.63 13.93 -5.19
C GLU A 141 -13.88 13.18 -4.08
N CYS A 142 -12.98 13.86 -3.37
CA CYS A 142 -12.27 13.30 -2.23
C CYS A 142 -13.23 12.97 -1.08
N ARG A 143 -14.15 13.86 -0.74
CA ARG A 143 -15.18 13.61 0.27
C ARG A 143 -16.10 12.45 -0.12
N ARG A 144 -16.57 12.42 -1.36
CA ARG A 144 -17.39 11.31 -1.86
C ARG A 144 -16.67 9.97 -1.79
N ALA A 145 -15.35 9.93 -2.03
CA ALA A 145 -14.58 8.70 -1.88
C ALA A 145 -14.52 8.25 -0.41
N VAL A 146 -14.33 9.16 0.53
CA VAL A 146 -14.35 8.89 1.98
C VAL A 146 -15.72 8.41 2.43
N GLU A 147 -16.78 9.16 2.12
CA GLU A 147 -18.17 8.86 2.50
C GLU A 147 -18.67 7.53 1.92
N MET A 148 -18.27 7.21 0.68
CA MET A 148 -18.69 5.99 -0.04
C MET A 148 -18.41 4.71 0.75
N ILE A 149 -17.33 4.69 1.53
CA ILE A 149 -16.90 3.51 2.30
C ILE A 149 -16.80 3.80 3.79
N GLU A 150 -17.23 4.97 4.25
CA GLU A 150 -17.08 5.42 5.64
C GLU A 150 -15.62 5.29 6.11
N ALA A 151 -14.70 5.86 5.32
CA ALA A 151 -13.26 5.70 5.54
C ALA A 151 -12.75 6.54 6.70
N ASP A 152 -11.72 6.02 7.38
CA ASP A 152 -11.02 6.69 8.47
C ASP A 152 -9.89 7.61 7.97
N ALA A 153 -9.44 7.43 6.72
CA ALA A 153 -8.46 8.29 6.04
C ALA A 153 -8.62 8.22 4.51
N LEU A 154 -8.02 9.17 3.81
CA LEU A 154 -7.92 9.20 2.36
C LEU A 154 -6.47 8.94 1.93
N ILE A 155 -6.26 7.91 1.12
CA ILE A 155 -5.00 7.74 0.36
C ILE A 155 -5.09 8.58 -0.92
N LEU A 156 -4.10 9.46 -1.11
CA LEU A 156 -3.76 10.02 -2.41
C LEU A 156 -2.56 9.24 -2.97
N HIS A 157 -2.80 8.40 -4.00
CA HIS A 157 -1.71 7.65 -4.60
C HIS A 157 -1.01 8.42 -5.71
N PHE A 158 0.30 8.23 -5.80
CA PHE A 158 1.20 8.83 -6.77
C PHE A 158 1.76 7.75 -7.67
N ASN A 159 1.54 7.87 -8.96
CA ASN A 159 1.92 6.88 -9.97
C ASN A 159 2.50 7.55 -11.22
N ALA A 160 3.40 8.51 -11.03
CA ALA A 160 3.92 9.35 -12.10
C ALA A 160 4.57 8.54 -13.23
N LEU A 161 5.35 7.50 -12.90
CA LEU A 161 5.97 6.64 -13.90
C LEU A 161 4.91 5.82 -14.65
N GLN A 162 3.97 5.20 -13.93
CA GLN A 162 2.89 4.45 -14.56
C GLN A 162 2.10 5.33 -15.53
N GLU A 163 1.68 6.53 -15.11
CA GLU A 163 0.95 7.47 -15.96
C GLU A 163 1.79 7.93 -17.18
N ALA A 164 3.11 8.00 -17.04
CA ALA A 164 3.99 8.40 -18.14
C ALA A 164 4.17 7.31 -19.20
N VAL A 165 4.12 6.03 -18.80
CA VAL A 165 4.35 4.91 -19.72
C VAL A 165 3.06 4.25 -20.21
N GLN A 166 1.91 4.48 -19.57
CA GLN A 166 0.65 3.92 -20.05
C GLN A 166 0.07 4.75 -21.21
N PRO A 167 -0.56 4.13 -22.24
CA PRO A 167 -1.03 4.83 -23.43
C PRO A 167 -2.01 5.98 -23.16
N GLU A 168 -2.89 5.81 -22.17
CA GLU A 168 -3.95 6.75 -21.77
C GLU A 168 -3.63 7.53 -20.51
N GLY A 169 -2.36 7.76 -20.18
CA GLY A 169 -1.89 8.30 -18.92
C GLY A 169 -2.16 9.79 -18.69
N ASN A 170 -2.36 10.14 -17.45
CA ASN A 170 -2.58 11.51 -16.98
C ASN A 170 -1.27 12.08 -16.44
N THR A 171 -0.51 12.75 -17.27
CA THR A 171 0.89 13.15 -17.00
C THR A 171 1.07 14.58 -16.49
N ASN A 172 0.00 15.37 -16.35
CA ASN A 172 0.12 16.73 -15.84
C ASN A 172 0.13 16.75 -14.30
N PHE A 173 1.31 16.81 -13.71
CA PHE A 173 1.53 16.95 -12.26
C PHE A 173 1.85 18.40 -11.84
N LYS A 174 1.74 19.38 -12.74
CA LYS A 174 2.08 20.78 -12.45
C LYS A 174 1.12 21.37 -11.43
N GLY A 175 1.67 22.01 -10.37
CA GLY A 175 0.88 22.68 -9.33
C GLY A 175 0.11 21.74 -8.40
N LEU A 176 0.35 20.42 -8.45
CA LEU A 176 -0.41 19.43 -7.72
C LEU A 176 -0.35 19.59 -6.19
N LEU A 177 0.82 19.97 -5.65
CA LEU A 177 0.98 20.15 -4.19
C LEU A 177 0.00 21.18 -3.59
N LYS A 178 -0.27 22.28 -4.30
CA LYS A 178 -1.24 23.28 -3.83
C LYS A 178 -2.67 22.71 -3.77
N LYS A 179 -3.02 21.80 -4.67
CA LYS A 179 -4.33 21.12 -4.65
C LYS A 179 -4.40 20.08 -3.55
N ILE A 180 -3.29 19.36 -3.29
CA ILE A 180 -3.19 18.42 -2.16
C ILE A 180 -3.36 19.17 -0.85
N GLU A 181 -2.74 20.35 -0.68
CA GLU A 181 -2.92 21.22 0.50
C GLU A 181 -4.39 21.56 0.73
N GLN A 182 -5.12 21.93 -0.34
CA GLN A 182 -6.56 22.21 -0.26
C GLN A 182 -7.37 20.95 0.17
N VAL A 183 -7.02 19.78 -0.36
CA VAL A 183 -7.66 18.51 0.06
C VAL A 183 -7.36 18.22 1.52
N CYS A 184 -6.10 18.29 1.96
CA CYS A 184 -5.70 18.03 3.35
C CYS A 184 -6.44 18.96 4.33
N THR A 185 -6.65 20.22 3.95
CA THR A 185 -7.34 21.22 4.79
C THR A 185 -8.85 20.95 4.90
N HIS A 186 -9.49 20.40 3.86
CA HIS A 186 -10.96 20.45 3.76
C HIS A 186 -11.64 19.07 3.64
N VAL A 187 -10.92 17.96 3.46
CA VAL A 187 -11.56 16.65 3.24
C VAL A 187 -12.22 16.08 4.50
N GLY A 188 -11.78 16.49 5.68
CA GLY A 188 -12.36 16.10 6.97
C GLY A 188 -11.79 14.83 7.61
N VAL A 189 -10.85 14.15 6.94
CA VAL A 189 -10.12 12.99 7.44
C VAL A 189 -8.63 13.13 7.17
N PRO A 190 -7.74 12.43 7.90
CA PRO A 190 -6.31 12.39 7.59
C PRO A 190 -6.03 11.98 6.14
N VAL A 191 -5.01 12.59 5.51
CA VAL A 191 -4.57 12.26 4.16
C VAL A 191 -3.22 11.55 4.21
N ILE A 192 -3.13 10.39 3.55
CA ILE A 192 -1.92 9.59 3.42
C ILE A 192 -1.44 9.63 1.97
N ALA A 193 -0.20 10.04 1.76
CA ALA A 193 0.42 9.95 0.44
C ALA A 193 1.02 8.56 0.23
N LYS A 194 0.66 7.91 -0.87
CA LYS A 194 1.15 6.57 -1.21
C LYS A 194 1.70 6.54 -2.64
N GLU A 195 2.89 5.98 -2.78
CA GLU A 195 3.41 5.58 -4.08
C GLU A 195 2.88 4.18 -4.48
N VAL A 196 3.16 3.70 -5.66
CA VAL A 196 2.61 2.44 -6.18
C VAL A 196 3.66 1.37 -6.47
N GLY A 197 4.94 1.64 -6.23
CA GLY A 197 6.04 0.67 -6.43
C GLY A 197 7.37 1.31 -6.82
N ASN A 198 7.45 2.65 -6.83
CA ASN A 198 8.70 3.36 -7.16
C ASN A 198 9.28 4.15 -5.97
N GLY A 199 8.59 4.17 -4.84
CA GLY A 199 9.06 4.73 -3.59
C GLY A 199 8.91 6.25 -3.43
N ILE A 200 8.72 6.70 -2.19
CA ILE A 200 8.74 8.11 -1.79
C ILE A 200 10.05 8.41 -1.07
N GLY A 201 10.89 9.27 -1.66
CA GLY A 201 12.12 9.72 -1.02
C GLY A 201 11.94 10.96 -0.15
N ALA A 202 12.96 11.31 0.64
CA ALA A 202 12.95 12.41 1.63
C ALA A 202 12.46 13.76 1.07
N ARG A 203 12.87 14.13 -0.15
CA ARG A 203 12.47 15.41 -0.77
C ARG A 203 10.97 15.47 -1.05
N ALA A 204 10.41 14.39 -1.61
CA ALA A 204 8.98 14.30 -1.88
C ALA A 204 8.17 14.27 -0.58
N ALA A 205 8.64 13.48 0.40
CA ALA A 205 8.00 13.36 1.71
C ALA A 205 7.89 14.72 2.43
N ARG A 206 8.97 15.52 2.47
CA ARG A 206 8.91 16.88 3.07
C ARG A 206 7.88 17.76 2.39
N ARG A 207 7.87 17.83 1.06
CA ARG A 207 6.90 18.64 0.29
C ARG A 207 5.45 18.19 0.49
N LEU A 208 5.22 16.88 0.67
CA LEU A 208 3.90 16.33 0.95
C LEU A 208 3.46 16.65 2.39
N ALA A 209 4.36 16.55 3.37
CA ALA A 209 4.09 16.97 4.74
C ALA A 209 3.82 18.48 4.85
N GLU A 210 4.57 19.31 4.13
CA GLU A 210 4.33 20.77 4.02
C GLU A 210 2.95 21.06 3.41
N ALA A 211 2.46 20.22 2.50
CA ALA A 211 1.11 20.31 1.94
C ALA A 211 0.01 19.71 2.87
N GLY A 212 0.33 19.34 4.12
CA GLY A 212 -0.62 18.85 5.11
C GLY A 212 -0.88 17.35 5.11
N VAL A 213 -0.12 16.56 4.35
CA VAL A 213 -0.20 15.10 4.40
C VAL A 213 0.27 14.60 5.78
N THR A 214 -0.52 13.73 6.41
CA THR A 214 -0.29 13.25 7.78
C THR A 214 0.41 11.89 7.84
N GLY A 215 0.46 11.15 6.72
CA GLY A 215 1.12 9.86 6.64
C GLY A 215 1.74 9.61 5.27
N ILE A 216 2.80 8.81 5.25
CA ILE A 216 3.50 8.38 4.04
C ILE A 216 3.48 6.85 3.97
N ASP A 217 2.99 6.31 2.87
CA ASP A 217 3.16 4.90 2.48
C ASP A 217 4.18 4.88 1.34
N VAL A 218 5.38 4.38 1.65
CA VAL A 218 6.52 4.52 0.73
C VAL A 218 6.35 3.74 -0.57
N ALA A 219 5.72 2.58 -0.54
CA ALA A 219 5.57 1.67 -1.67
C ALA A 219 6.84 1.60 -2.53
N GLY A 220 7.93 1.14 -1.91
CA GLY A 220 9.25 1.11 -2.53
C GLY A 220 9.39 0.06 -3.63
N ALA A 221 10.52 0.10 -4.33
CA ALA A 221 10.84 -0.80 -5.43
C ALA A 221 11.11 -2.25 -4.96
N ASP A 222 10.96 -3.20 -5.89
CA ASP A 222 11.05 -4.67 -5.76
C ASP A 222 9.71 -5.34 -5.36
N GLY A 223 8.59 -4.61 -5.42
CA GLY A 223 7.27 -5.24 -5.49
C GLY A 223 6.82 -5.39 -6.95
N THR A 224 5.52 -5.17 -7.21
CA THR A 224 4.98 -5.06 -8.56
C THR A 224 5.52 -3.80 -9.23
N SER A 225 6.17 -3.97 -10.38
CA SER A 225 6.57 -2.85 -11.26
C SER A 225 5.42 -2.48 -12.18
N TRP A 226 4.83 -1.31 -11.96
CA TRP A 226 3.73 -0.85 -12.81
C TRP A 226 4.18 -0.55 -14.24
N SER A 227 5.46 -0.23 -14.47
CA SER A 227 5.99 -0.12 -15.85
C SER A 227 6.01 -1.48 -16.56
N GLU A 228 6.29 -2.58 -15.84
CA GLU A 228 6.16 -3.93 -16.40
C GLU A 228 4.68 -4.29 -16.66
N VAL A 229 3.76 -3.95 -15.76
CA VAL A 229 2.32 -4.16 -16.00
C VAL A 229 1.88 -3.42 -17.28
N GLU A 230 2.26 -2.16 -17.45
CA GLU A 230 1.93 -1.39 -18.63
C GLU A 230 2.67 -1.92 -19.88
N ARG A 231 3.89 -2.48 -19.75
CA ARG A 231 4.60 -3.15 -20.85
C ARG A 231 3.77 -4.27 -21.48
N PHE A 232 3.12 -5.09 -20.65
CA PHE A 232 2.22 -6.15 -21.12
C PHE A 232 0.92 -5.63 -21.75
N ARG A 233 0.50 -4.40 -21.41
CA ARG A 233 -0.70 -3.75 -21.96
C ARG A 233 -0.46 -3.02 -23.28
N HIS A 234 0.79 -2.71 -23.63
CA HIS A 234 1.07 -1.98 -24.86
C HIS A 234 0.73 -2.79 -26.11
N SER A 235 0.01 -2.17 -27.03
CA SER A 235 -0.32 -2.74 -28.36
C SER A 235 0.82 -2.60 -29.36
N THR A 236 1.85 -1.80 -29.06
CA THR A 236 2.99 -1.56 -29.94
C THR A 236 4.29 -2.03 -29.31
N THR A 237 5.20 -2.60 -30.12
CA THR A 237 6.53 -3.00 -29.68
C THR A 237 7.32 -1.81 -29.10
N GLN A 238 7.22 -0.63 -29.72
CA GLN A 238 7.91 0.56 -29.26
C GLN A 238 7.43 0.97 -27.85
N GLY A 239 6.12 1.00 -27.59
CA GLY A 239 5.58 1.32 -26.27
C GLY A 239 6.00 0.31 -25.20
N ALA A 240 5.97 -0.99 -25.54
CA ALA A 240 6.44 -2.05 -24.65
C ALA A 240 7.93 -1.92 -24.31
N LEU A 241 8.79 -1.57 -25.29
CA LEU A 241 10.22 -1.34 -25.06
C LEU A 241 10.45 -0.13 -24.13
N VAL A 242 9.72 0.97 -24.35
CA VAL A 242 9.82 2.17 -23.49
C VAL A 242 9.41 1.84 -22.06
N ALA A 243 8.27 1.19 -21.86
CA ALA A 243 7.81 0.81 -20.51
C ALA A 243 8.80 -0.15 -19.82
N GLY A 244 9.31 -1.17 -20.53
CA GLY A 244 10.27 -2.14 -20.04
C GLY A 244 11.62 -1.53 -19.61
N ALA A 245 12.04 -0.41 -20.20
CA ALA A 245 13.25 0.30 -19.80
C ALA A 245 13.21 0.81 -18.33
N PHE A 246 12.02 0.94 -17.77
CA PHE A 246 11.80 1.40 -16.38
C PHE A 246 11.47 0.26 -15.42
N ALA A 247 11.63 -0.99 -15.79
CA ALA A 247 11.28 -2.16 -14.96
C ALA A 247 11.94 -2.16 -13.57
N GLY A 248 13.16 -1.60 -13.45
CA GLY A 248 13.91 -1.48 -12.20
C GLY A 248 13.97 -0.04 -11.65
N TRP A 249 13.13 0.86 -12.14
CA TRP A 249 13.15 2.25 -11.69
C TRP A 249 12.45 2.41 -10.34
N GLY A 250 13.14 3.00 -9.36
CA GLY A 250 12.56 3.32 -8.06
C GLY A 250 13.58 3.34 -6.93
N ILE A 251 13.10 3.65 -5.74
CA ILE A 251 13.86 3.68 -4.49
C ILE A 251 13.59 2.37 -3.76
N PRO A 252 14.61 1.58 -3.38
CA PRO A 252 14.46 0.41 -2.54
C PRO A 252 13.62 0.71 -1.29
N THR A 253 12.80 -0.23 -0.88
CA THR A 253 11.86 -0.03 0.23
C THR A 253 12.57 0.38 1.53
N THR A 254 13.68 -0.29 1.87
CA THR A 254 14.46 0.05 3.07
C THR A 254 15.05 1.45 3.00
N ASP A 255 15.54 1.87 1.84
CA ASP A 255 16.11 3.21 1.64
C ASP A 255 15.03 4.29 1.75
N ALA A 256 13.85 4.02 1.17
CA ALA A 256 12.71 4.93 1.27
C ALA A 256 12.24 5.09 2.73
N ILE A 257 12.10 4.00 3.49
CA ILE A 257 11.72 4.03 4.91
C ILE A 257 12.71 4.89 5.71
N GLN A 258 14.00 4.60 5.60
CA GLN A 258 15.05 5.31 6.35
C GLN A 258 15.12 6.79 5.94
N ALA A 259 15.07 7.09 4.64
CA ALA A 259 15.12 8.44 4.12
C ALA A 259 13.92 9.30 4.59
N VAL A 260 12.71 8.72 4.61
CA VAL A 260 11.51 9.41 5.09
C VAL A 260 11.56 9.59 6.60
N ARG A 261 11.91 8.57 7.39
CA ARG A 261 11.99 8.67 8.85
C ARG A 261 13.05 9.68 9.28
N ALA A 262 14.22 9.69 8.63
CA ALA A 262 15.26 10.70 8.91
C ALA A 262 14.81 12.12 8.56
N ALA A 263 14.01 12.29 7.50
CA ALA A 263 13.51 13.59 7.06
C ALA A 263 12.34 14.11 7.90
N LEU A 264 11.51 13.23 8.41
CA LEU A 264 10.25 13.48 9.12
C LEU A 264 10.11 12.51 10.30
N PRO A 265 10.76 12.80 11.44
CA PRO A 265 10.86 11.86 12.57
C PRO A 265 9.52 11.41 13.16
N ASN A 266 8.48 12.23 13.03
CA ASN A 266 7.16 12.00 13.66
C ASN A 266 6.04 11.73 12.66
N ILE A 267 6.32 11.64 11.35
CA ILE A 267 5.29 11.33 10.36
C ILE A 267 4.81 9.88 10.53
N LEU A 268 3.53 9.63 10.35
CA LEU A 268 3.03 8.27 10.21
C LEU A 268 3.66 7.63 8.97
N LEU A 269 4.37 6.51 9.15
CA LEU A 269 5.15 5.88 8.09
C LEU A 269 4.77 4.41 7.90
N ILE A 270 4.32 4.09 6.69
CA ILE A 270 3.97 2.74 6.28
C ILE A 270 5.07 2.21 5.37
N GLY A 271 5.70 1.12 5.77
CA GLY A 271 6.72 0.40 4.99
C GLY A 271 6.07 -0.62 4.08
N SER A 272 5.90 -0.29 2.80
CA SER A 272 5.36 -1.17 1.79
C SER A 272 6.23 -1.20 0.53
N GLY A 273 5.94 -2.13 -0.38
CA GLY A 273 6.72 -2.40 -1.58
C GLY A 273 7.62 -3.63 -1.40
N GLY A 274 7.23 -4.76 -1.98
CA GLY A 274 7.96 -6.01 -1.93
C GLY A 274 8.07 -6.66 -0.54
N VAL A 275 7.20 -6.32 0.41
CA VAL A 275 7.09 -7.00 1.71
C VAL A 275 6.48 -8.39 1.51
N ARG A 276 7.24 -9.45 1.83
CA ARG A 276 6.88 -10.83 1.53
C ARG A 276 6.74 -11.74 2.76
N SER A 277 7.10 -11.21 3.95
CA SER A 277 7.07 -11.99 5.20
C SER A 277 6.86 -11.09 6.43
N GLY A 278 6.52 -11.70 7.57
CA GLY A 278 6.53 -11.03 8.87
C GLY A 278 7.92 -10.60 9.31
N VAL A 279 8.96 -11.29 8.84
CA VAL A 279 10.36 -10.89 9.06
C VAL A 279 10.68 -9.57 8.34
N ASP A 280 10.16 -9.37 7.12
CA ASP A 280 10.30 -8.08 6.42
C ASP A 280 9.56 -6.95 7.17
N ILE A 281 8.38 -7.25 7.75
CA ILE A 281 7.64 -6.29 8.60
C ILE A 281 8.47 -5.92 9.83
N ALA A 282 9.07 -6.91 10.52
CA ALA A 282 9.95 -6.65 11.66
C ALA A 282 11.12 -5.72 11.27
N LYS A 283 11.77 -5.99 10.14
CA LYS A 283 12.85 -5.15 9.62
C LYS A 283 12.35 -3.75 9.24
N ALA A 284 11.18 -3.64 8.58
CA ALA A 284 10.61 -2.34 8.21
C ALA A 284 10.35 -1.47 9.45
N ILE A 285 9.81 -2.06 10.53
CA ILE A 285 9.55 -1.36 11.79
C ILE A 285 10.86 -0.95 12.48
N ALA A 286 11.83 -1.84 12.56
CA ALA A 286 13.16 -1.53 13.12
C ALA A 286 13.91 -0.45 12.30
N LEU A 287 13.65 -0.34 10.98
CA LEU A 287 14.21 0.71 10.12
C LEU A 287 13.41 2.03 10.18
N GLY A 288 12.30 2.06 10.91
CA GLY A 288 11.57 3.30 11.20
C GLY A 288 10.14 3.37 10.71
N ALA A 289 9.57 2.32 10.11
CA ALA A 289 8.15 2.28 9.79
C ALA A 289 7.29 2.11 11.07
N ASP A 290 6.07 2.63 11.06
CA ASP A 290 5.08 2.39 12.11
C ASP A 290 4.28 1.11 11.83
N LEU A 291 4.03 0.82 10.55
CA LEU A 291 3.31 -0.34 10.03
C LEU A 291 4.05 -0.93 8.83
N GLY A 292 3.95 -2.26 8.65
CA GLY A 292 4.22 -2.89 7.37
C GLY A 292 2.95 -3.00 6.53
N ALA A 293 3.08 -3.10 5.19
CA ALA A 293 1.93 -3.37 4.33
C ALA A 293 2.28 -4.35 3.19
N THR A 294 1.31 -5.19 2.85
CA THR A 294 1.40 -6.18 1.77
C THR A 294 0.27 -6.02 0.76
N ALA A 295 0.51 -6.39 -0.50
CA ALA A 295 -0.45 -6.28 -1.60
C ALA A 295 -0.60 -7.61 -2.35
N LYS A 296 0.26 -7.90 -3.33
CA LYS A 296 0.16 -9.06 -4.23
C LYS A 296 -0.06 -10.39 -3.50
N PRO A 297 0.63 -10.73 -2.40
CA PRO A 297 0.37 -11.97 -1.67
C PRO A 297 -1.07 -12.11 -1.18
N ALA A 298 -1.65 -11.05 -0.61
CA ALA A 298 -3.05 -11.03 -0.17
C ALA A 298 -4.01 -11.11 -1.37
N LEU A 299 -3.72 -10.43 -2.49
CA LEU A 299 -4.51 -10.50 -3.73
C LEU A 299 -4.54 -11.92 -4.29
N SER A 300 -3.38 -12.57 -4.39
CA SER A 300 -3.27 -13.94 -4.92
C SER A 300 -4.11 -14.93 -4.11
N SER A 301 -4.12 -14.80 -2.78
CA SER A 301 -4.96 -15.62 -1.92
C SER A 301 -6.45 -15.32 -2.08
N ALA A 302 -6.82 -14.06 -2.39
CA ALA A 302 -8.22 -13.64 -2.53
C ALA A 302 -8.87 -14.05 -3.87
N MET A 303 -8.10 -14.57 -4.81
CA MET A 303 -8.62 -15.06 -6.12
C MET A 303 -9.22 -16.46 -6.07
N ASP A 304 -8.93 -17.24 -5.04
CA ASP A 304 -9.55 -18.55 -4.85
C ASP A 304 -11.02 -18.39 -4.39
N PRO A 305 -12.01 -19.08 -4.97
CA PRO A 305 -13.41 -19.02 -4.52
C PRO A 305 -13.65 -19.49 -3.08
N SER A 306 -12.76 -20.32 -2.52
CA SER A 306 -12.74 -20.72 -1.10
C SER A 306 -11.99 -19.70 -0.22
N SER A 307 -11.75 -18.53 -0.70
CA SER A 307 -10.64 -17.61 -0.41
C SER A 307 -10.66 -16.93 0.96
N GLY A 308 -11.78 -16.90 1.67
CA GLY A 308 -11.82 -16.24 2.97
C GLY A 308 -10.83 -16.83 3.98
N GLU A 309 -10.81 -18.15 4.10
CA GLU A 309 -9.89 -18.88 4.98
C GLU A 309 -8.45 -18.82 4.48
N ALA A 310 -8.23 -18.90 3.16
CA ALA A 310 -6.89 -18.82 2.57
C ALA A 310 -6.24 -17.45 2.78
N VAL A 311 -7.01 -16.36 2.65
CA VAL A 311 -6.52 -15.00 2.94
C VAL A 311 -6.20 -14.84 4.42
N ILE A 312 -7.08 -15.31 5.31
CA ILE A 312 -6.85 -15.29 6.76
C ILE A 312 -5.59 -16.06 7.11
N ALA A 313 -5.43 -17.30 6.63
CA ALA A 313 -4.25 -18.13 6.87
C ALA A 313 -2.95 -17.47 6.36
N GLY A 314 -2.98 -16.91 5.15
CA GLY A 314 -1.84 -16.19 4.58
C GLY A 314 -1.42 -14.97 5.40
N LEU A 315 -2.38 -14.14 5.83
CA LEU A 315 -2.09 -12.97 6.67
C LEU A 315 -1.69 -13.39 8.10
N GLN A 316 -2.27 -14.47 8.64
CA GLN A 316 -1.87 -15.03 9.94
C GLN A 316 -0.40 -15.48 9.91
N THR A 317 0.06 -16.06 8.80
CA THR A 317 1.48 -16.42 8.63
C THR A 317 2.40 -15.20 8.82
N TYR A 318 2.05 -14.04 8.25
CA TYR A 318 2.83 -12.81 8.48
C TYR A 318 2.85 -12.38 9.95
N ILE A 319 1.71 -12.53 10.65
CA ILE A 319 1.60 -12.19 12.07
C ILE A 319 2.47 -13.13 12.92
N ASP A 320 2.45 -14.43 12.62
CA ASP A 320 3.22 -15.45 13.34
C ASP A 320 4.72 -15.29 13.10
N GLU A 321 5.14 -15.05 11.84
CA GLU A 321 6.52 -14.76 11.48
C GLU A 321 7.04 -13.50 12.19
N LEU A 322 6.24 -12.42 12.25
CA LEU A 322 6.58 -11.21 12.98
C LEU A 322 6.78 -11.49 14.47
N ARG A 323 5.84 -12.24 15.09
CA ARG A 323 5.91 -12.63 16.49
C ARG A 323 7.19 -13.43 16.81
N ILE A 324 7.49 -14.41 15.96
CA ILE A 324 8.70 -15.23 16.11
C ILE A 324 9.97 -14.39 15.92
N ALA A 325 9.99 -13.50 14.92
CA ALA A 325 11.12 -12.61 14.68
C ALA A 325 11.39 -11.70 15.89
N MET A 326 10.33 -11.14 16.50
CA MET A 326 10.44 -10.33 17.71
C MET A 326 10.96 -11.16 18.90
N PHE A 327 10.38 -12.34 19.13
CA PHE A 327 10.83 -13.25 20.18
C PHE A 327 12.32 -13.57 20.06
N CYS A 328 12.75 -14.03 18.87
CA CYS A 328 14.16 -14.39 18.61
C CYS A 328 15.13 -13.19 18.61
N SER A 329 14.59 -11.97 18.62
CA SER A 329 15.39 -10.73 18.72
C SER A 329 15.28 -10.05 20.09
N GLY A 330 14.69 -10.71 21.09
CA GLY A 330 14.54 -10.19 22.44
C GLY A 330 13.56 -8.99 22.54
N CYS A 331 12.63 -8.86 21.60
CA CYS A 331 11.66 -7.76 21.57
C CYS A 331 10.28 -8.24 22.06
N GLY A 332 9.89 -7.88 23.28
CA GLY A 332 8.59 -8.24 23.84
C GLY A 332 7.42 -7.44 23.28
N ASP A 333 7.66 -6.25 22.71
CA ASP A 333 6.66 -5.36 22.15
C ASP A 333 7.20 -4.57 20.93
N LEU A 334 6.30 -3.85 20.25
CA LEU A 334 6.67 -3.03 19.09
C LEU A 334 7.53 -1.82 19.46
N LYS A 335 7.53 -1.37 20.71
CA LYS A 335 8.40 -0.28 21.16
C LYS A 335 9.86 -0.76 21.23
N ALA A 336 10.09 -1.96 21.75
CA ALA A 336 11.39 -2.60 21.76
C ALA A 336 11.90 -2.83 20.32
N LEU A 337 11.02 -3.33 19.42
CA LEU A 337 11.35 -3.55 18.02
C LEU A 337 11.77 -2.25 17.29
N ARG A 338 11.08 -1.13 17.54
CA ARG A 338 11.45 0.20 16.95
C ARG A 338 12.82 0.70 17.43
N GLN A 339 13.30 0.24 18.57
CA GLN A 339 14.60 0.61 19.12
C GLN A 339 15.71 -0.36 18.73
N LEU A 340 15.35 -1.51 18.15
CA LEU A 340 16.28 -2.55 17.76
C LEU A 340 17.18 -2.06 16.63
N LYS A 341 18.49 -2.20 16.81
CA LYS A 341 19.46 -1.90 15.74
C LYS A 341 19.68 -3.13 14.90
N LEU A 342 19.32 -3.05 13.62
CA LEU A 342 19.61 -4.11 12.68
C LEU A 342 21.10 -4.16 12.34
N GLU A 343 21.61 -5.35 12.13
CA GLU A 343 22.93 -5.58 11.58
C GLU A 343 22.91 -5.41 10.07
N ARG A 344 23.76 -4.54 9.52
CA ARG A 344 23.92 -4.43 8.07
C ARG A 344 24.89 -5.51 7.60
N ILE A 345 24.42 -6.32 6.65
CA ILE A 345 25.25 -7.33 5.99
C ILE A 345 25.86 -6.64 4.78
N GLY A 346 27.19 -6.65 4.69
CA GLY A 346 27.98 -5.89 3.73
C GLY A 346 27.66 -6.09 2.26
#